data_69b481c26173be0df24f437326d4bbeb
#
_entry.id   69b481c26173be0df24f437326d4bbeb
#
_cell.length_a   1.000
_cell.length_b   1.000
_cell.length_c   1.000
_cell.angle_alpha   90.00
_cell.angle_beta   90.00
_cell.angle_gamma   90.00
#
_symmetry.space_group_name_H-M   'P 1'
#
loop_
_entity.id
_entity.type
_entity.pdbx_description
1 polymer ?
#
loop_
_entity_poly.entity_id
_entity_poly.type
_entity_poly.pdbx_seq_one_letter_code
_entity_poly.pdbx_strand_id
1 'polypeptide(L)'
;MDSDSFEALRASYCGGFLGKAVAFDNRQGEIPAGFIYSLRWHPVRLLSFLERPYYYGAKKKYLDWIASRLLNTGRYDFFHSWSGDCLQTLRVARKKRIPSLIEIPTWHRGSQKTEDRKQRTDEESKSWKSRLLLGGERILEEYDLADLIVVLSEKAAETFRARGFPDEKLFYLPRGVDVERFKPGSKPDGRMRPPVFRAIFSGALIERKGIHHLLEAWHRLNLSNAELWLVGSIHAEAKPHLQKFWRDNIKTFGFVRDPENYLNQGTIYVFPSRLEGSAKTVYEAAACGLPIVTTREAGDVVRDDVEGMIVEPGDVNAIAAAIEHLYRHPEIVERMGAASRKRVVEHFTWDHYRARLLGAYETAMQMAR
;
A
#
# COMPACT_ATOMS: atom_id res chain seq x y z
N MET A 1 14.59 -2.07 -2.10
CA MET A 1 13.91 -1.07 -1.27
C MET A 1 12.68 -0.64 -2.06
N ASP A 2 11.51 -0.65 -1.48
CA ASP A 2 10.30 -0.11 -2.11
C ASP A 2 10.27 1.42 -2.06
N SER A 3 9.26 2.04 -2.70
CA SER A 3 9.17 3.49 -2.80
C SER A 3 9.02 4.18 -1.44
N ASP A 4 8.21 3.61 -0.52
CA ASP A 4 7.94 4.22 0.78
C ASP A 4 9.19 4.20 1.65
N SER A 5 9.87 3.04 1.73
CA SER A 5 11.13 2.90 2.47
C SER A 5 12.23 3.81 1.91
N PHE A 6 12.26 4.02 0.59
CA PHE A 6 13.22 4.91 -0.04
C PHE A 6 12.93 6.37 0.31
N GLU A 7 11.68 6.80 0.24
CA GLU A 7 11.31 8.18 0.53
C GLU A 7 11.44 8.53 2.02
N ALA A 8 11.19 7.57 2.92
CA ALA A 8 11.48 7.75 4.34
C ALA A 8 12.99 7.93 4.61
N LEU A 9 13.81 7.11 3.94
CA LEU A 9 15.26 7.22 4.04
C LEU A 9 15.78 8.54 3.45
N ARG A 10 15.22 8.97 2.31
CA ARG A 10 15.54 10.24 1.65
C ARG A 10 15.17 11.43 2.52
N ALA A 11 13.99 11.40 3.18
CA ALA A 11 13.60 12.44 4.14
C ALA A 11 14.63 12.61 5.25
N SER A 12 15.06 11.50 5.86
CA SER A 12 16.04 11.50 6.93
C SER A 12 17.43 11.95 6.47
N TYR A 13 17.85 11.55 5.27
CA TYR A 13 19.13 11.93 4.68
C TYR A 13 19.17 13.42 4.32
N CYS A 14 18.16 13.93 3.60
CA CYS A 14 18.07 15.33 3.22
C CYS A 14 17.92 16.25 4.45
N GLY A 15 17.28 15.77 5.51
CA GLY A 15 17.18 16.46 6.79
C GLY A 15 18.48 16.47 7.60
N GLY A 16 19.53 15.76 7.17
CA GLY A 16 20.83 15.73 7.84
C GLY A 16 20.90 14.91 9.13
N PHE A 17 19.89 14.08 9.42
CA PHE A 17 19.82 13.28 10.66
C PHE A 17 19.80 11.76 10.44
N LEU A 18 20.02 11.30 9.20
CA LEU A 18 20.13 9.88 8.94
C LEU A 18 21.42 9.30 9.56
N GLY A 19 21.28 8.48 10.59
CA GLY A 19 22.41 7.77 11.18
C GLY A 19 22.80 6.54 10.35
N LYS A 20 21.97 5.49 10.35
CA LYS A 20 22.23 4.24 9.62
C LYS A 20 20.92 3.56 9.22
N ALA A 21 20.85 3.12 7.96
CA ALA A 21 19.79 2.26 7.49
C ALA A 21 20.29 0.82 7.30
N VAL A 22 19.42 -0.17 7.57
CA VAL A 22 19.70 -1.59 7.32
C VAL A 22 18.77 -2.09 6.23
N ALA A 23 19.31 -2.64 5.15
CA ALA A 23 18.52 -3.13 4.03
C ALA A 23 19.13 -4.37 3.40
N PHE A 24 18.31 -5.29 2.88
CA PHE A 24 18.78 -6.45 2.13
C PHE A 24 19.35 -6.08 0.77
N ASP A 25 18.70 -5.13 0.11
CA ASP A 25 19.08 -4.70 -1.24
C ASP A 25 19.10 -3.18 -1.30
N ASN A 26 20.20 -2.64 -1.82
CA ASN A 26 20.38 -1.22 -2.06
C ASN A 26 20.68 -1.01 -3.53
N ARG A 27 19.70 -0.58 -4.31
CA ARG A 27 19.83 -0.31 -5.75
C ARG A 27 19.74 1.18 -6.09
N GLN A 28 19.49 2.03 -5.08
CA GLN A 28 19.47 3.47 -5.27
C GLN A 28 20.90 4.03 -5.27
N GLY A 29 21.12 5.14 -5.96
CA GLY A 29 22.41 5.86 -6.03
C GLY A 29 22.41 7.25 -5.39
N GLU A 30 21.26 7.70 -4.85
CA GLU A 30 21.13 9.06 -4.30
C GLU A 30 21.73 9.21 -2.90
N ILE A 31 21.59 8.18 -2.05
CA ILE A 31 22.08 8.18 -0.69
C ILE A 31 23.40 7.43 -0.63
N PRO A 32 24.49 8.05 -0.12
CA PRO A 32 25.80 7.41 -0.07
C PRO A 32 25.79 6.07 0.66
N ALA A 33 26.54 5.11 0.16
CA ALA A 33 26.60 3.75 0.69
C ALA A 33 27.05 3.70 2.18
N GLY A 34 27.79 4.72 2.65
CA GLY A 34 28.18 4.84 4.04
C GLY A 34 27.02 4.91 5.03
N PHE A 35 25.85 5.38 4.62
CA PHE A 35 24.63 5.42 5.44
C PHE A 35 23.85 4.12 5.41
N ILE A 36 24.16 3.17 4.52
CA ILE A 36 23.38 1.97 4.32
C ILE A 36 24.19 0.72 4.66
N TYR A 37 23.73 -0.02 5.66
CA TYR A 37 24.25 -1.35 5.97
C TYR A 37 23.53 -2.37 5.08
N SER A 38 24.18 -2.75 3.98
CA SER A 38 23.61 -3.68 3.01
C SER A 38 23.83 -5.13 3.44
N LEU A 39 22.74 -5.91 3.50
CA LEU A 39 22.74 -7.33 3.78
C LEU A 39 22.74 -8.18 2.49
N ARG A 40 23.28 -7.65 1.39
CA ARG A 40 23.33 -8.36 0.09
C ARG A 40 23.96 -9.74 0.21
N TRP A 41 25.00 -9.87 1.03
CA TRP A 41 25.63 -11.12 1.38
C TRP A 41 25.29 -11.48 2.84
N HIS A 42 24.32 -12.38 3.02
CA HIS A 42 23.84 -12.79 4.34
C HIS A 42 23.74 -14.32 4.42
N PRO A 43 24.01 -14.94 5.59
CA PRO A 43 24.03 -16.39 5.75
C PRO A 43 22.66 -17.04 5.54
N VAL A 44 21.57 -16.28 5.73
CA VAL A 44 20.18 -16.77 5.49
C VAL A 44 19.96 -17.20 4.03
N ARG A 45 20.83 -16.84 3.09
CA ARG A 45 20.77 -17.35 1.70
C ARG A 45 20.91 -18.87 1.64
N LEU A 46 21.60 -19.48 2.59
CA LEU A 46 21.69 -20.94 2.71
C LEU A 46 20.33 -21.60 2.97
N LEU A 47 19.33 -20.82 3.43
CA LEU A 47 17.96 -21.26 3.64
C LEU A 47 17.05 -21.00 2.44
N SER A 48 17.59 -20.64 1.27
CA SER A 48 16.81 -20.32 0.06
C SER A 48 16.01 -21.52 -0.50
N PHE A 49 16.30 -22.75 -0.05
CA PHE A 49 15.51 -23.95 -0.34
C PHE A 49 14.18 -24.02 0.41
N LEU A 50 13.98 -23.19 1.44
CA LEU A 50 12.72 -23.10 2.15
C LEU A 50 11.66 -22.47 1.25
N GLU A 51 10.38 -22.82 1.49
CA GLU A 51 9.25 -22.13 0.88
C GLU A 51 9.32 -20.62 1.12
N ARG A 52 8.88 -19.84 0.14
CA ARG A 52 8.98 -18.37 0.15
C ARG A 52 8.60 -17.71 1.49
N PRO A 53 7.45 -18.02 2.13
CA PRO A 53 7.07 -17.37 3.39
C PRO A 53 8.11 -17.59 4.50
N TYR A 54 8.62 -18.82 4.64
CA TYR A 54 9.60 -19.16 5.68
C TYR A 54 10.98 -18.54 5.42
N TYR A 55 11.41 -18.53 4.17
CA TYR A 55 12.64 -17.85 3.78
C TYR A 55 12.58 -16.35 4.07
N TYR A 56 11.50 -15.69 3.71
CA TYR A 56 11.31 -14.27 4.02
C TYR A 56 11.19 -14.01 5.52
N GLY A 57 10.53 -14.87 6.28
CA GLY A 57 10.48 -14.78 7.73
C GLY A 57 11.87 -14.89 8.38
N ALA A 58 12.73 -15.78 7.89
CA ALA A 58 14.12 -15.89 8.33
C ALA A 58 14.93 -14.63 8.00
N LYS A 59 14.75 -14.06 6.79
CA LYS A 59 15.38 -12.79 6.39
C LYS A 59 15.00 -11.65 7.33
N LYS A 60 13.70 -11.48 7.61
CA LYS A 60 13.19 -10.45 8.51
C LYS A 60 13.81 -10.53 9.91
N LYS A 61 13.89 -11.73 10.47
CA LYS A 61 14.55 -11.96 11.77
C LYS A 61 16.02 -11.61 11.76
N TYR A 62 16.72 -11.93 10.67
CA TYR A 62 18.14 -11.60 10.54
C TYR A 62 18.37 -10.10 10.42
N LEU A 63 17.48 -9.38 9.67
CA LEU A 63 17.51 -7.94 9.57
C LEU A 63 17.31 -7.29 10.95
N ASP A 64 16.28 -7.71 11.68
CA ASP A 64 15.98 -7.24 13.04
C ASP A 64 17.16 -7.49 14.00
N TRP A 65 17.78 -8.67 13.92
CA TRP A 65 18.95 -8.97 14.74
C TRP A 65 20.16 -8.05 14.45
N ILE A 66 20.45 -7.77 13.18
CA ILE A 66 21.54 -6.84 12.80
C ILE A 66 21.18 -5.41 13.26
N ALA A 67 19.95 -4.94 13.00
CA ALA A 67 19.50 -3.64 13.41
C ALA A 67 19.58 -3.46 14.94
N SER A 68 19.15 -4.47 15.70
CA SER A 68 19.23 -4.46 17.17
C SER A 68 20.67 -4.36 17.69
N ARG A 69 21.62 -5.04 17.04
CA ARG A 69 23.04 -4.92 17.38
C ARG A 69 23.60 -3.54 17.09
N LEU A 70 23.32 -3.00 15.92
CA LEU A 70 23.74 -1.65 15.54
C LEU A 70 23.17 -0.61 16.51
N LEU A 71 21.87 -0.68 16.84
CA LEU A 71 21.24 0.21 17.80
C LEU A 71 21.83 0.07 19.21
N ASN A 72 22.19 -1.16 19.59
CA ASN A 72 22.78 -1.42 20.92
C ASN A 72 24.21 -0.88 21.06
N THR A 73 25.03 -0.94 20.03
CA THR A 73 26.45 -0.56 20.06
C THR A 73 26.72 0.87 19.60
N GLY A 74 25.82 1.41 18.75
CA GLY A 74 25.93 2.77 18.20
C GLY A 74 25.32 3.84 19.11
N ARG A 75 25.53 5.10 18.71
CA ARG A 75 24.89 6.28 19.30
C ARG A 75 23.82 6.76 18.34
N TYR A 76 22.57 6.47 18.66
CA TYR A 76 21.40 6.84 17.86
C TYR A 76 20.33 7.41 18.80
N ASP A 77 19.66 8.46 18.33
CA ASP A 77 18.68 9.22 19.10
C ASP A 77 17.24 8.89 18.70
N PHE A 78 17.07 8.09 17.64
CA PHE A 78 15.76 7.72 17.11
C PHE A 78 15.80 6.38 16.37
N PHE A 79 14.69 5.62 16.42
CA PHE A 79 14.52 4.36 15.68
C PHE A 79 13.24 4.39 14.85
N HIS A 80 13.37 4.12 13.54
CA HIS A 80 12.25 3.99 12.61
C HIS A 80 12.31 2.65 11.87
N SER A 81 11.18 1.95 11.77
CA SER A 81 11.05 0.69 11.04
C SER A 81 9.62 0.43 10.55
N TRP A 82 9.46 -0.67 9.82
CA TRP A 82 8.16 -1.21 9.41
C TRP A 82 7.78 -2.39 10.29
N SER A 83 6.49 -2.50 10.59
CA SER A 83 5.96 -3.59 11.42
C SER A 83 6.23 -4.96 10.80
N GLY A 84 6.61 -5.90 11.65
CA GLY A 84 6.96 -7.27 11.29
C GLY A 84 8.46 -7.54 11.13
N ASP A 85 9.30 -6.51 11.25
CA ASP A 85 10.73 -6.57 10.98
C ASP A 85 11.61 -6.03 12.13
N CYS A 86 11.07 -5.70 13.31
CA CYS A 86 11.79 -4.83 14.25
C CYS A 86 11.62 -5.14 15.75
N LEU A 87 11.06 -6.30 16.13
CA LEU A 87 10.77 -6.59 17.54
C LEU A 87 11.98 -6.54 18.46
N GLN A 88 13.12 -7.17 18.06
CA GLN A 88 14.34 -7.16 18.88
C GLN A 88 14.91 -5.74 18.98
N THR A 89 14.86 -5.01 17.88
CA THR A 89 15.33 -3.62 17.82
C THR A 89 14.47 -2.71 18.70
N LEU A 90 13.15 -2.87 18.72
CA LEU A 90 12.23 -2.14 19.61
C LEU A 90 12.51 -2.44 21.09
N ARG A 91 12.79 -3.70 21.45
CA ARG A 91 13.19 -4.06 22.81
C ARG A 91 14.48 -3.36 23.24
N VAL A 92 15.45 -3.22 22.33
CA VAL A 92 16.68 -2.46 22.57
C VAL A 92 16.38 -0.97 22.69
N ALA A 93 15.59 -0.40 21.78
CA ALA A 93 15.15 1.00 21.83
C ALA A 93 14.50 1.34 23.18
N ARG A 94 13.53 0.53 23.61
CA ARG A 94 12.85 0.68 24.89
C ARG A 94 13.81 0.64 26.08
N LYS A 95 14.76 -0.34 26.10
CA LYS A 95 15.76 -0.46 27.15
C LYS A 95 16.68 0.75 27.23
N LYS A 96 17.05 1.33 26.09
CA LYS A 96 17.92 2.51 25.98
C LYS A 96 17.17 3.84 26.05
N ARG A 97 15.84 3.82 26.13
CA ARG A 97 14.98 5.02 26.07
C ARG A 97 15.18 5.82 24.78
N ILE A 98 15.36 5.11 23.65
CA ILE A 98 15.46 5.70 22.33
C ILE A 98 14.04 5.76 21.75
N PRO A 99 13.52 6.95 21.40
CA PRO A 99 12.22 7.10 20.75
C PRO A 99 12.09 6.23 19.50
N SER A 100 10.92 5.66 19.32
CA SER A 100 10.68 4.69 18.24
C SER A 100 9.36 4.92 17.50
N LEU A 101 9.42 4.74 16.19
CA LEU A 101 8.29 4.82 15.29
C LEU A 101 8.22 3.57 14.41
N ILE A 102 7.03 3.02 14.24
CA ILE A 102 6.80 1.94 13.28
C ILE A 102 5.70 2.31 12.29
N GLU A 103 5.94 2.03 11.01
CA GLU A 103 4.92 2.16 9.95
C GLU A 103 4.16 0.85 9.78
N ILE A 104 2.84 0.96 9.69
CA ILE A 104 1.96 -0.18 9.47
C ILE A 104 1.50 -0.19 8.01
N PRO A 105 1.90 -1.18 7.21
CA PRO A 105 1.58 -1.21 5.79
C PRO A 105 0.12 -1.52 5.48
N THR A 106 -0.64 -2.03 6.49
CA THR A 106 -2.05 -2.43 6.34
C THR A 106 -2.82 -2.12 7.64
N TRP A 107 -3.86 -2.90 7.95
CA TRP A 107 -4.63 -2.79 9.19
C TRP A 107 -3.94 -3.46 10.37
N HIS A 108 -4.46 -3.24 11.57
CA HIS A 108 -4.04 -3.97 12.77
C HIS A 108 -4.11 -5.50 12.55
N ARG A 109 -3.05 -6.22 12.89
CA ARG A 109 -2.91 -7.66 12.57
C ARG A 109 -4.05 -8.53 13.11
N GLY A 110 -4.60 -8.20 14.27
CA GLY A 110 -5.74 -8.90 14.83
C GLY A 110 -7.03 -8.72 14.03
N SER A 111 -7.22 -7.55 13.43
CA SER A 111 -8.39 -7.26 12.58
C SER A 111 -8.26 -7.91 11.20
N GLN A 112 -7.04 -7.97 10.62
CA GLN A 112 -6.78 -8.74 9.41
C GLN A 112 -7.13 -10.21 9.56
N LYS A 113 -6.73 -10.84 10.67
CA LYS A 113 -7.05 -12.26 10.93
C LYS A 113 -8.56 -12.53 10.98
N THR A 114 -9.35 -11.57 11.40
CA THR A 114 -10.82 -11.70 11.44
C THR A 114 -11.40 -11.68 10.03
N GLU A 115 -10.89 -10.82 9.13
CA GLU A 115 -11.29 -10.82 7.72
C GLU A 115 -10.78 -12.05 6.96
N ASP A 116 -9.53 -12.46 7.18
CA ASP A 116 -8.95 -13.66 6.57
C ASP A 116 -9.66 -14.96 7.04
N ARG A 117 -10.14 -15.02 8.31
CA ARG A 117 -10.89 -16.17 8.83
C ARG A 117 -12.27 -16.35 8.20
N LYS A 118 -12.88 -15.28 7.72
CA LYS A 118 -14.11 -15.38 6.92
C LYS A 118 -13.88 -16.09 5.57
N GLN A 119 -12.61 -16.30 5.18
CA GLN A 119 -12.22 -16.83 3.88
C GLN A 119 -11.38 -18.13 3.91
N ARG A 120 -10.81 -18.54 5.06
CA ARG A 120 -9.89 -19.70 5.14
C ARG A 120 -10.34 -20.75 6.14
N THR A 121 -10.22 -22.01 5.75
CA THR A 121 -10.33 -23.19 6.63
C THR A 121 -9.10 -23.31 7.53
N ASP A 122 -9.32 -23.70 8.80
CA ASP A 122 -8.41 -23.61 9.97
C ASP A 122 -7.11 -24.45 9.94
N GLU A 123 -6.75 -25.14 8.88
CA GLU A 123 -5.64 -26.14 8.91
C GLU A 123 -4.23 -25.58 8.76
N GLU A 124 -4.03 -24.44 8.09
CA GLU A 124 -2.68 -23.88 7.85
C GLU A 124 -2.07 -23.14 9.06
N SER A 125 -2.84 -22.80 10.08
CA SER A 125 -2.37 -21.97 11.19
C SER A 125 -1.63 -22.74 12.31
N LYS A 126 -1.61 -24.08 12.29
CA LYS A 126 -1.16 -24.92 13.41
C LYS A 126 0.29 -25.42 13.33
N SER A 127 1.03 -25.17 12.25
CA SER A 127 2.41 -25.63 12.13
C SER A 127 3.36 -24.87 13.05
N TRP A 128 4.23 -25.59 13.78
CA TRP A 128 5.33 -24.98 14.57
C TRP A 128 6.23 -24.09 13.71
N LYS A 129 6.42 -24.43 12.43
CA LYS A 129 7.16 -23.62 11.46
C LYS A 129 6.51 -22.26 11.24
N SER A 130 5.18 -22.20 11.15
CA SER A 130 4.46 -20.92 10.98
C SER A 130 4.59 -20.03 12.22
N ARG A 131 4.49 -20.60 13.44
CA ARG A 131 4.70 -19.85 14.69
C ARG A 131 6.13 -19.33 14.79
N LEU A 132 7.12 -20.15 14.48
CA LEU A 132 8.53 -19.78 14.60
C LEU A 132 8.97 -18.77 13.53
N LEU A 133 8.54 -18.90 12.29
CA LEU A 133 9.06 -18.12 11.16
C LEU A 133 8.15 -16.98 10.69
N LEU A 134 6.82 -17.09 10.84
CA LEU A 134 5.87 -16.09 10.38
C LEU A 134 5.47 -15.05 11.44
N GLY A 135 5.75 -15.29 12.72
CA GLY A 135 5.81 -14.29 13.78
C GLY A 135 4.54 -13.46 14.04
N GLY A 136 3.35 -14.01 13.82
CA GLY A 136 2.09 -13.23 13.96
C GLY A 136 1.81 -12.67 15.35
N GLU A 137 2.27 -13.31 16.43
CA GLU A 137 2.18 -12.80 17.82
C GLU A 137 3.24 -11.73 18.11
N ARG A 138 4.40 -11.82 17.46
CA ARG A 138 5.50 -10.86 17.60
C ARG A 138 5.13 -9.47 17.08
N ILE A 139 4.29 -9.39 16.03
CA ILE A 139 3.83 -8.13 15.47
C ILE A 139 2.96 -7.36 16.49
N LEU A 140 2.15 -8.04 17.29
CA LEU A 140 1.33 -7.39 18.31
C LEU A 140 2.22 -6.76 19.40
N GLU A 141 3.29 -7.46 19.81
CA GLU A 141 4.26 -6.91 20.77
C GLU A 141 5.01 -5.68 20.20
N GLU A 142 5.27 -5.63 18.88
CA GLU A 142 5.85 -4.44 18.24
C GLU A 142 4.96 -3.22 18.42
N TYR A 143 3.61 -3.39 18.31
CA TYR A 143 2.66 -2.30 18.50
C TYR A 143 2.66 -1.76 19.93
N ASP A 144 2.83 -2.64 20.92
CA ASP A 144 2.90 -2.23 22.32
C ASP A 144 4.20 -1.50 22.65
N LEU A 145 5.32 -1.95 22.08
CA LEU A 145 6.65 -1.44 22.36
C LEU A 145 6.96 -0.11 21.68
N ALA A 146 6.44 0.13 20.48
CA ALA A 146 6.67 1.37 19.74
C ALA A 146 6.05 2.58 20.47
N ASP A 147 6.73 3.72 20.46
CA ASP A 147 6.21 4.96 21.02
C ASP A 147 5.14 5.55 20.09
N LEU A 148 5.35 5.53 18.79
CA LEU A 148 4.40 6.02 17.78
C LEU A 148 4.14 4.97 16.70
N ILE A 149 2.88 4.81 16.32
CA ILE A 149 2.42 3.93 15.26
C ILE A 149 1.92 4.79 14.10
N VAL A 150 2.56 4.67 12.95
CA VAL A 150 2.13 5.33 11.72
C VAL A 150 1.14 4.45 10.97
N VAL A 151 -0.02 5.03 10.68
CA VAL A 151 -1.11 4.41 9.90
C VAL A 151 -1.32 5.17 8.60
N LEU A 152 -1.59 4.43 7.52
CA LEU A 152 -1.65 4.99 6.16
C LEU A 152 -3.04 5.49 5.76
N SER A 153 -4.07 5.20 6.56
CA SER A 153 -5.46 5.63 6.34
C SER A 153 -6.23 5.70 7.65
N GLU A 154 -7.32 6.46 7.63
CA GLU A 154 -8.25 6.52 8.76
C GLU A 154 -8.87 5.14 9.05
N LYS A 155 -9.17 4.37 7.99
CA LYS A 155 -9.66 3.00 8.14
C LYS A 155 -8.65 2.10 8.85
N ALA A 156 -7.36 2.26 8.58
CA ALA A 156 -6.31 1.57 9.33
C ALA A 156 -6.29 2.03 10.80
N ALA A 157 -6.39 3.34 11.08
CA ALA A 157 -6.47 3.87 12.44
C ALA A 157 -7.65 3.29 13.24
N GLU A 158 -8.85 3.25 12.64
CA GLU A 158 -10.04 2.63 13.24
C GLU A 158 -9.76 1.21 13.74
N THR A 159 -8.96 0.41 13.01
CA THR A 159 -8.65 -0.96 13.41
C THR A 159 -7.75 -1.05 14.65
N PHE A 160 -6.92 -0.02 14.90
CA PHE A 160 -6.12 0.11 16.12
C PHE A 160 -6.96 0.62 17.29
N ARG A 161 -7.78 1.66 17.09
CA ARG A 161 -8.71 2.16 18.13
C ARG A 161 -9.64 1.07 18.63
N ALA A 162 -10.18 0.25 17.72
CA ALA A 162 -11.02 -0.91 18.08
C ALA A 162 -10.30 -1.97 18.92
N ARG A 163 -8.96 -1.88 19.05
CA ARG A 163 -8.12 -2.74 19.90
C ARG A 163 -7.59 -2.02 21.13
N GLY A 164 -8.09 -0.82 21.42
CA GLY A 164 -7.74 -0.04 22.61
C GLY A 164 -6.48 0.79 22.50
N PHE A 165 -5.92 0.98 21.29
CA PHE A 165 -4.79 1.91 21.09
C PHE A 165 -5.33 3.35 21.16
N PRO A 166 -4.72 4.22 21.97
CA PRO A 166 -5.13 5.62 22.09
C PRO A 166 -4.71 6.43 20.86
N ASP A 167 -5.46 7.48 20.55
CA ASP A 167 -5.24 8.32 19.36
C ASP A 167 -3.87 9.00 19.35
N GLU A 168 -3.36 9.39 20.51
CA GLU A 168 -2.02 10.01 20.63
C GLU A 168 -0.88 9.06 20.23
N LYS A 169 -1.11 7.76 20.25
CA LYS A 169 -0.14 6.76 19.77
C LYS A 169 -0.23 6.51 18.26
N LEU A 170 -1.24 7.05 17.59
CA LEU A 170 -1.50 6.87 16.16
C LEU A 170 -1.16 8.13 15.39
N PHE A 171 -0.35 8.02 14.35
CA PHE A 171 -0.02 9.12 13.47
C PHE A 171 -0.47 8.82 12.04
N TYR A 172 -1.31 9.69 11.47
CA TYR A 172 -1.78 9.54 10.10
C TYR A 172 -0.75 10.05 9.10
N LEU A 173 -0.21 9.13 8.30
CA LEU A 173 0.77 9.41 7.25
C LEU A 173 0.33 8.75 5.94
N PRO A 174 -0.49 9.42 5.12
CA PRO A 174 -0.86 8.90 3.81
C PRO A 174 0.36 8.81 2.88
N ARG A 175 0.30 7.93 1.92
CA ARG A 175 1.37 7.73 0.93
C ARG A 175 1.58 8.95 0.05
N GLY A 176 2.77 9.02 -0.54
CA GLY A 176 3.06 9.91 -1.65
C GLY A 176 2.97 9.20 -3.01
N VAL A 177 2.91 10.01 -4.06
CA VAL A 177 3.05 9.56 -5.44
C VAL A 177 3.92 10.52 -6.25
N ASP A 178 4.61 9.98 -7.25
CA ASP A 178 5.38 10.77 -8.21
C ASP A 178 4.43 11.39 -9.26
N VAL A 179 4.07 12.65 -9.04
CA VAL A 179 3.12 13.39 -9.89
C VAL A 179 3.74 13.83 -11.23
N GLU A 180 5.05 13.71 -11.41
CA GLU A 180 5.71 13.98 -12.69
C GLU A 180 5.70 12.75 -13.59
N ARG A 181 5.86 11.58 -13.00
CA ARG A 181 5.70 10.31 -13.69
C ARG A 181 4.24 10.01 -13.99
N PHE A 182 3.39 10.10 -12.99
CA PHE A 182 1.94 9.87 -13.10
C PHE A 182 1.24 11.21 -13.32
N LYS A 183 0.97 11.54 -14.55
CA LYS A 183 0.28 12.76 -14.96
C LYS A 183 -0.62 12.48 -16.16
N PRO A 184 -1.67 13.29 -16.37
CA PRO A 184 -2.52 13.13 -17.53
C PRO A 184 -1.71 13.19 -18.82
N GLY A 185 -1.89 12.18 -19.69
CA GLY A 185 -1.25 12.13 -20.99
C GLY A 185 -1.90 13.10 -21.96
N SER A 186 -1.09 13.82 -22.75
CA SER A 186 -1.57 14.51 -23.93
C SER A 186 -1.80 13.51 -25.05
N LYS A 187 -3.00 13.48 -25.64
CA LYS A 187 -3.29 12.67 -26.83
C LYS A 187 -2.99 13.44 -28.10
N PRO A 188 -2.55 12.71 -29.17
CA PRO A 188 -2.25 13.35 -30.44
C PRO A 188 -3.40 14.15 -31.08
N ASP A 189 -4.64 13.77 -30.74
CA ASP A 189 -5.87 14.42 -31.24
C ASP A 189 -6.40 15.54 -30.32
N GLY A 190 -5.65 15.93 -29.31
CA GLY A 190 -6.02 16.96 -28.33
C GLY A 190 -7.14 16.56 -27.35
N ARG A 191 -7.68 15.35 -27.45
CA ARG A 191 -8.70 14.86 -26.54
C ARG A 191 -8.09 14.46 -25.21
N MET A 192 -8.74 14.81 -24.13
CA MET A 192 -8.33 14.37 -22.77
C MET A 192 -8.64 12.88 -22.53
N ARG A 193 -9.52 12.24 -23.33
CA ARG A 193 -10.02 10.88 -23.11
C ARG A 193 -10.12 10.05 -24.38
N PRO A 194 -10.03 8.70 -24.27
CA PRO A 194 -10.20 7.80 -25.40
C PRO A 194 -11.65 7.81 -25.92
N PRO A 195 -11.87 7.53 -27.23
CA PRO A 195 -13.21 7.39 -27.80
C PRO A 195 -13.98 6.17 -27.24
N VAL A 196 -13.27 5.21 -26.67
CA VAL A 196 -13.82 4.01 -26.01
C VAL A 196 -13.81 4.23 -24.50
N PHE A 197 -14.93 3.96 -23.82
CA PHE A 197 -14.98 4.00 -22.36
C PHE A 197 -14.12 2.86 -21.78
N ARG A 198 -13.10 3.19 -21.01
CA ARG A 198 -12.19 2.21 -20.41
C ARG A 198 -12.17 2.30 -18.91
N ALA A 199 -12.67 1.24 -18.27
CA ALA A 199 -12.47 1.03 -16.85
C ALA A 199 -11.12 0.31 -16.65
N ILE A 200 -10.26 0.84 -15.78
CA ILE A 200 -8.95 0.25 -15.50
C ILE A 200 -8.89 -0.22 -14.05
N PHE A 201 -8.37 -1.44 -13.87
CA PHE A 201 -7.89 -1.97 -12.60
C PHE A 201 -6.39 -2.18 -12.71
N SER A 202 -5.62 -1.74 -11.72
CA SER A 202 -4.17 -1.95 -11.67
C SER A 202 -3.74 -2.56 -10.34
N GLY A 203 -2.97 -3.66 -10.41
CA GLY A 203 -2.44 -4.37 -9.26
C GLY A 203 -2.49 -5.88 -9.44
N ALA A 204 -1.99 -6.64 -8.48
CA ALA A 204 -2.16 -8.10 -8.49
C ALA A 204 -3.65 -8.47 -8.52
N LEU A 205 -4.05 -9.35 -9.43
CA LEU A 205 -5.41 -9.83 -9.54
C LEU A 205 -5.63 -10.89 -8.46
N ILE A 206 -6.10 -10.45 -7.29
CA ILE A 206 -6.36 -11.25 -6.09
C ILE A 206 -7.72 -10.90 -5.51
N GLU A 207 -8.35 -11.86 -4.81
CA GLU A 207 -9.69 -11.65 -4.22
C GLU A 207 -9.73 -10.51 -3.20
N ARG A 208 -8.68 -10.37 -2.40
CA ARG A 208 -8.54 -9.28 -1.42
C ARG A 208 -8.70 -7.89 -2.05
N LYS A 209 -8.28 -7.73 -3.31
CA LYS A 209 -8.41 -6.48 -4.06
C LYS A 209 -9.75 -6.34 -4.79
N GLY A 210 -10.69 -7.25 -4.55
CA GLY A 210 -12.05 -7.18 -5.08
C GLY A 210 -12.18 -7.50 -6.57
N ILE A 211 -11.16 -8.16 -7.19
CA ILE A 211 -11.18 -8.45 -8.64
C ILE A 211 -12.40 -9.29 -9.05
N HIS A 212 -12.82 -10.25 -8.23
CA HIS A 212 -13.96 -11.10 -8.50
C HIS A 212 -15.27 -10.31 -8.51
N HIS A 213 -15.44 -9.33 -7.62
CA HIS A 213 -16.60 -8.45 -7.61
C HIS A 213 -16.61 -7.50 -8.81
N LEU A 214 -15.44 -6.97 -9.21
CA LEU A 214 -15.32 -6.14 -10.41
C LEU A 214 -15.68 -6.93 -11.67
N LEU A 215 -15.17 -8.14 -11.81
CA LEU A 215 -15.48 -9.01 -12.95
C LEU A 215 -16.97 -9.34 -13.02
N GLU A 216 -17.61 -9.64 -11.90
CA GLU A 216 -19.04 -9.90 -11.84
C GLU A 216 -19.86 -8.64 -12.17
N ALA A 217 -19.50 -7.47 -11.61
CA ALA A 217 -20.15 -6.20 -11.92
C ALA A 217 -20.04 -5.86 -13.41
N TRP A 218 -18.85 -6.00 -14.00
CA TRP A 218 -18.63 -5.76 -15.43
C TRP A 218 -19.42 -6.74 -16.31
N HIS A 219 -19.51 -8.00 -15.90
CA HIS A 219 -20.29 -9.00 -16.61
C HIS A 219 -21.77 -8.70 -16.64
N ARG A 220 -22.33 -8.12 -15.56
CA ARG A 220 -23.75 -7.69 -15.49
C ARG A 220 -24.02 -6.46 -16.36
N LEU A 221 -23.03 -5.59 -16.54
CA LEU A 221 -23.11 -4.42 -17.38
C LEU A 221 -23.00 -4.80 -18.86
N ASN A 222 -23.94 -4.36 -19.68
CA ASN A 222 -23.91 -4.56 -21.13
C ASN A 222 -23.61 -3.23 -21.83
N LEU A 223 -22.41 -2.66 -21.54
CA LEU A 223 -22.00 -1.36 -22.08
C LEU A 223 -21.48 -1.54 -23.50
N SER A 224 -22.01 -0.73 -24.42
CA SER A 224 -21.49 -0.64 -25.79
C SER A 224 -20.24 0.23 -25.81
N ASN A 225 -19.31 -0.04 -26.73
CA ASN A 225 -18.07 0.73 -26.87
C ASN A 225 -17.30 0.94 -25.55
N ALA A 226 -17.21 -0.14 -24.76
CA ALA A 226 -16.57 -0.11 -23.45
C ALA A 226 -15.61 -1.30 -23.27
N GLU A 227 -14.50 -1.08 -22.56
CA GLU A 227 -13.48 -2.09 -22.27
C GLU A 227 -13.14 -2.09 -20.78
N LEU A 228 -12.89 -3.28 -20.21
CA LEU A 228 -12.27 -3.45 -18.89
C LEU A 228 -10.82 -3.88 -19.05
N TRP A 229 -9.90 -3.07 -18.58
CA TRP A 229 -8.46 -3.36 -18.63
C TRP A 229 -7.94 -3.79 -17.26
N LEU A 230 -7.36 -4.99 -17.21
CA LEU A 230 -6.78 -5.59 -16.02
C LEU A 230 -5.25 -5.59 -16.14
N VAL A 231 -4.61 -4.67 -15.42
CA VAL A 231 -3.16 -4.44 -15.45
C VAL A 231 -2.53 -5.01 -14.19
N GLY A 232 -1.86 -6.16 -14.28
CA GLY A 232 -1.19 -6.79 -13.16
C GLY A 232 -1.11 -8.30 -13.25
N SER A 233 -0.35 -8.91 -12.33
CA SER A 233 -0.14 -10.35 -12.30
C SER A 233 -1.45 -11.09 -11.95
N ILE A 234 -1.77 -12.11 -12.73
CA ILE A 234 -2.93 -12.98 -12.50
C ILE A 234 -2.53 -14.07 -11.51
N HIS A 235 -3.14 -14.08 -10.34
CA HIS A 235 -2.95 -15.11 -9.32
C HIS A 235 -3.94 -16.27 -9.50
N ALA A 236 -3.61 -17.41 -8.89
CA ALA A 236 -4.41 -18.65 -9.06
C ALA A 236 -5.87 -18.46 -8.66
N GLU A 237 -6.13 -17.72 -7.57
CA GLU A 237 -7.47 -17.42 -7.05
C GLU A 237 -8.33 -16.58 -8.00
N ALA A 238 -7.73 -15.75 -8.87
CA ALA A 238 -8.50 -14.96 -9.84
C ALA A 238 -8.91 -15.74 -11.10
N LYS A 239 -8.23 -16.83 -11.41
CA LYS A 239 -8.47 -17.58 -12.66
C LYS A 239 -9.91 -18.13 -12.81
N PRO A 240 -10.54 -18.74 -11.78
CA PRO A 240 -11.92 -19.20 -11.88
C PRO A 240 -12.91 -18.06 -12.16
N HIS A 241 -12.68 -16.89 -11.55
CA HIS A 241 -13.53 -15.72 -11.75
C HIS A 241 -13.37 -15.13 -13.16
N LEU A 242 -12.14 -15.08 -13.66
CA LEU A 242 -11.88 -14.68 -15.05
C LEU A 242 -12.59 -15.63 -16.03
N GLN A 243 -12.52 -16.95 -15.83
CA GLN A 243 -13.20 -17.92 -16.67
C GLN A 243 -14.73 -17.76 -16.64
N LYS A 244 -15.29 -17.56 -15.42
CA LYS A 244 -16.74 -17.45 -15.22
C LYS A 244 -17.33 -16.17 -15.82
N PHE A 245 -16.64 -15.04 -15.70
CA PHE A 245 -17.16 -13.72 -16.03
C PHE A 245 -16.50 -13.09 -17.26
N TRP A 246 -15.73 -13.87 -18.03
CA TRP A 246 -15.05 -13.37 -19.22
C TRP A 246 -16.02 -12.80 -20.26
N ARG A 247 -15.58 -11.70 -20.88
CA ARG A 247 -16.18 -11.10 -22.07
C ARG A 247 -15.09 -10.64 -23.01
N ASP A 248 -15.36 -10.53 -24.31
CA ASP A 248 -14.36 -10.11 -25.33
C ASP A 248 -13.84 -8.69 -25.12
N ASN A 249 -14.59 -7.86 -24.38
CA ASN A 249 -14.18 -6.49 -24.01
C ASN A 249 -13.37 -6.42 -22.70
N ILE A 250 -12.99 -7.56 -22.10
CA ILE A 250 -12.05 -7.63 -20.98
C ILE A 250 -10.66 -7.90 -21.54
N LYS A 251 -9.68 -7.06 -21.19
CA LYS A 251 -8.28 -7.22 -21.61
C LYS A 251 -7.36 -7.38 -20.42
N THR A 252 -6.44 -8.33 -20.47
CA THR A 252 -5.43 -8.59 -19.43
C THR A 252 -4.04 -8.30 -19.96
N PHE A 253 -3.22 -7.55 -19.21
CA PHE A 253 -1.89 -7.12 -19.64
C PHE A 253 -0.74 -7.74 -18.81
N GLY A 254 -1.07 -8.52 -17.76
CA GLY A 254 -0.05 -9.06 -16.87
C GLY A 254 0.69 -7.96 -16.10
N PHE A 255 1.84 -8.30 -15.54
CA PHE A 255 2.68 -7.32 -14.85
C PHE A 255 3.34 -6.37 -15.87
N VAL A 256 3.19 -5.08 -15.65
CA VAL A 256 3.79 -4.01 -16.47
C VAL A 256 4.73 -3.16 -15.60
N ARG A 257 5.78 -2.60 -16.24
CA ARG A 257 6.72 -1.69 -15.56
C ARG A 257 6.25 -0.24 -15.58
N ASP A 258 5.48 0.12 -16.60
CA ASP A 258 5.05 1.48 -16.90
C ASP A 258 3.52 1.57 -16.86
N PRO A 259 2.88 1.42 -15.66
CA PRO A 259 1.43 1.43 -15.52
C PRO A 259 0.80 2.77 -15.93
N GLU A 260 1.54 3.88 -15.88
CA GLU A 260 1.12 5.20 -16.34
C GLU A 260 0.68 5.20 -17.81
N ASN A 261 1.29 4.38 -18.66
CA ASN A 261 0.91 4.26 -20.07
C ASN A 261 -0.48 3.63 -20.25
N TYR A 262 -0.89 2.78 -19.33
CA TYR A 262 -2.22 2.16 -19.31
C TYR A 262 -3.25 3.08 -18.63
N LEU A 263 -2.89 3.67 -17.50
CA LEU A 263 -3.75 4.60 -16.77
C LEU A 263 -4.15 5.78 -17.67
N ASN A 264 -3.21 6.34 -18.44
CA ASN A 264 -3.46 7.44 -19.37
C ASN A 264 -4.40 7.09 -20.53
N GLN A 265 -4.70 5.81 -20.75
CA GLN A 265 -5.68 5.35 -21.73
C GLN A 265 -7.05 5.07 -21.10
N GLY A 266 -7.16 5.19 -19.77
CA GLY A 266 -8.38 4.99 -19.02
C GLY A 266 -9.37 6.16 -19.14
N THR A 267 -10.62 5.83 -18.86
CA THR A 267 -11.70 6.78 -18.63
C THR A 267 -11.98 6.88 -17.14
N ILE A 268 -12.01 5.74 -16.45
CA ILE A 268 -12.18 5.62 -15.01
C ILE A 268 -11.20 4.60 -14.45
N TYR A 269 -10.93 4.67 -13.16
CA TYR A 269 -10.19 3.68 -12.41
C TYR A 269 -11.10 2.97 -11.41
N VAL A 270 -11.06 1.64 -11.34
CA VAL A 270 -11.94 0.86 -10.46
C VAL A 270 -11.10 -0.06 -9.57
N PHE A 271 -11.18 0.14 -8.25
CA PHE A 271 -10.40 -0.61 -7.27
C PHE A 271 -11.22 -0.95 -6.02
N PRO A 272 -12.13 -1.95 -6.10
CA PRO A 272 -13.08 -2.26 -5.03
C PRO A 272 -12.45 -3.18 -3.98
N SER A 273 -11.33 -2.77 -3.39
CA SER A 273 -10.57 -3.58 -2.43
C SER A 273 -11.33 -3.79 -1.14
N ARG A 274 -11.12 -4.95 -0.51
CA ARG A 274 -11.69 -5.34 0.78
C ARG A 274 -10.74 -5.05 1.94
N LEU A 275 -9.45 -4.92 1.67
CA LEU A 275 -8.45 -4.68 2.69
C LEU A 275 -7.15 -4.16 2.07
N GLU A 276 -6.80 -2.91 2.38
CA GLU A 276 -5.51 -2.29 2.10
C GLU A 276 -5.12 -1.40 3.30
N GLY A 277 -3.86 -1.01 3.42
CA GLY A 277 -3.47 0.08 4.31
C GLY A 277 -3.79 1.42 3.67
N SER A 278 -3.26 1.57 2.45
CA SER A 278 -3.56 2.65 1.51
C SER A 278 -3.04 2.18 0.14
N ALA A 279 -3.92 2.10 -0.84
CA ALA A 279 -3.61 1.49 -2.13
C ALA A 279 -2.82 2.45 -3.03
N LYS A 280 -1.53 2.22 -3.22
CA LYS A 280 -0.65 3.04 -4.05
C LYS A 280 -1.21 3.32 -5.45
N THR A 281 -1.83 2.30 -6.06
CA THR A 281 -2.38 2.40 -7.41
C THR A 281 -3.57 3.36 -7.51
N VAL A 282 -4.27 3.66 -6.41
CA VAL A 282 -5.32 4.69 -6.35
C VAL A 282 -4.70 6.09 -6.47
N TYR A 283 -3.56 6.34 -5.78
CA TYR A 283 -2.81 7.60 -5.93
C TYR A 283 -2.28 7.78 -7.36
N GLU A 284 -1.75 6.71 -7.95
CA GLU A 284 -1.22 6.70 -9.32
C GLU A 284 -2.32 7.02 -10.34
N ALA A 285 -3.50 6.41 -10.20
CA ALA A 285 -4.63 6.66 -11.07
C ALA A 285 -5.20 8.07 -10.89
N ALA A 286 -5.33 8.55 -9.66
CA ALA A 286 -5.76 9.91 -9.35
C ALA A 286 -4.77 10.95 -9.90
N ALA A 287 -3.45 10.68 -9.81
CA ALA A 287 -2.41 11.52 -10.39
C ALA A 287 -2.50 11.58 -11.93
N CYS A 288 -2.93 10.51 -12.60
CA CYS A 288 -3.24 10.51 -14.03
C CYS A 288 -4.58 11.21 -14.36
N GLY A 289 -5.30 11.75 -13.38
CA GLY A 289 -6.55 12.48 -13.60
C GLY A 289 -7.75 11.59 -13.88
N LEU A 290 -7.75 10.34 -13.37
CA LEU A 290 -8.90 9.45 -13.48
C LEU A 290 -9.85 9.64 -12.30
N PRO A 291 -11.18 9.66 -12.53
CA PRO A 291 -12.14 9.47 -11.45
C PRO A 291 -12.06 8.03 -10.94
N ILE A 292 -12.26 7.86 -9.65
CA ILE A 292 -11.98 6.60 -8.95
C ILE A 292 -13.28 5.99 -8.42
N VAL A 293 -13.56 4.74 -8.77
CA VAL A 293 -14.55 3.91 -8.07
C VAL A 293 -13.81 2.99 -7.11
N THR A 294 -14.02 3.16 -5.80
CA THR A 294 -13.24 2.45 -4.79
C THR A 294 -14.03 2.23 -3.50
N THR A 295 -13.38 1.70 -2.48
CA THR A 295 -13.93 1.48 -1.14
C THR A 295 -13.12 2.29 -0.11
N ARG A 296 -13.65 2.51 1.08
CA ARG A 296 -12.90 3.12 2.20
C ARG A 296 -11.68 2.29 2.61
N GLU A 297 -11.73 1.00 2.36
CA GLU A 297 -10.64 0.05 2.63
C GLU A 297 -9.41 0.27 1.75
N ALA A 298 -9.54 1.00 0.65
CA ALA A 298 -8.42 1.35 -0.24
C ALA A 298 -7.60 2.56 0.23
N GLY A 299 -8.10 3.34 1.21
CA GLY A 299 -7.46 4.53 1.77
C GLY A 299 -8.23 5.82 1.48
N ASP A 300 -7.68 6.97 1.87
CA ASP A 300 -8.39 8.24 2.01
C ASP A 300 -8.12 9.24 0.87
N VAL A 301 -7.61 8.77 -0.26
CA VAL A 301 -7.33 9.64 -1.42
C VAL A 301 -8.61 10.23 -2.00
N VAL A 302 -9.68 9.43 -2.02
CA VAL A 302 -10.96 9.75 -2.65
C VAL A 302 -11.96 10.20 -1.60
N ARG A 303 -12.57 11.36 -1.83
CA ARG A 303 -13.80 11.78 -1.16
C ARG A 303 -14.96 11.45 -2.08
N ASP A 304 -16.02 10.91 -1.50
CA ASP A 304 -17.20 10.49 -2.25
C ASP A 304 -17.82 11.68 -3.00
N ASP A 305 -18.26 11.45 -4.23
CA ASP A 305 -18.82 12.43 -5.18
C ASP A 305 -17.90 13.61 -5.56
N VAL A 306 -16.63 13.63 -5.08
CA VAL A 306 -15.66 14.70 -5.40
C VAL A 306 -14.59 14.18 -6.37
N GLU A 307 -13.77 13.25 -5.95
CA GLU A 307 -12.72 12.63 -6.78
C GLU A 307 -13.18 11.32 -7.42
N GLY A 308 -14.32 10.79 -6.99
CA GLY A 308 -14.86 9.53 -7.45
C GLY A 308 -16.05 9.09 -6.62
N MET A 309 -16.34 7.80 -6.65
CA MET A 309 -17.45 7.19 -5.94
C MET A 309 -16.94 6.11 -4.99
N ILE A 310 -17.38 6.17 -3.73
CA ILE A 310 -17.06 5.19 -2.71
C ILE A 310 -18.21 4.19 -2.61
N VAL A 311 -17.88 2.91 -2.76
CA VAL A 311 -18.83 1.78 -2.66
C VAL A 311 -18.49 0.88 -1.48
N GLU A 312 -19.47 0.14 -0.97
CA GLU A 312 -19.22 -0.85 0.07
C GLU A 312 -18.44 -2.04 -0.47
N PRO A 313 -17.46 -2.58 0.30
CA PRO A 313 -16.69 -3.74 -0.12
C PRO A 313 -17.58 -4.96 -0.39
N GLY A 314 -17.47 -5.51 -1.60
CA GLY A 314 -18.23 -6.70 -2.00
C GLY A 314 -19.61 -6.40 -2.58
N ASP A 315 -20.06 -5.17 -2.60
CA ASP A 315 -21.32 -4.80 -3.23
C ASP A 315 -21.17 -4.69 -4.76
N VAL A 316 -21.41 -5.81 -5.42
CA VAL A 316 -21.36 -5.92 -6.89
C VAL A 316 -22.35 -4.97 -7.58
N ASN A 317 -23.52 -4.74 -6.97
CA ASN A 317 -24.53 -3.85 -7.55
C ASN A 317 -24.09 -2.39 -7.47
N ALA A 318 -23.54 -1.96 -6.32
CA ALA A 318 -23.01 -0.61 -6.18
C ALA A 318 -21.81 -0.37 -7.12
N ILE A 319 -20.92 -1.34 -7.29
CA ILE A 319 -19.80 -1.25 -8.25
C ILE A 319 -20.35 -1.08 -9.67
N ALA A 320 -21.32 -1.90 -10.07
CA ALA A 320 -21.93 -1.83 -11.39
C ALA A 320 -22.65 -0.46 -11.60
N ALA A 321 -23.45 -0.02 -10.63
CA ALA A 321 -24.16 1.25 -10.69
C ALA A 321 -23.20 2.45 -10.81
N ALA A 322 -22.09 2.45 -10.06
CA ALA A 322 -21.07 3.50 -10.14
C ALA A 322 -20.39 3.54 -11.52
N ILE A 323 -20.01 2.37 -12.08
CA ILE A 323 -19.44 2.30 -13.41
C ILE A 323 -20.45 2.79 -14.47
N GLU A 324 -21.69 2.34 -14.41
CA GLU A 324 -22.75 2.74 -15.34
C GLU A 324 -23.05 4.23 -15.26
N HIS A 325 -23.10 4.78 -14.06
CA HIS A 325 -23.30 6.21 -13.84
C HIS A 325 -22.20 7.03 -14.54
N LEU A 326 -20.93 6.69 -14.33
CA LEU A 326 -19.82 7.37 -14.96
C LEU A 326 -19.76 7.13 -16.49
N TYR A 327 -20.22 5.97 -16.97
CA TYR A 327 -20.34 5.72 -18.41
C TYR A 327 -21.35 6.65 -19.07
N ARG A 328 -22.47 6.92 -18.40
CA ARG A 328 -23.57 7.77 -18.94
C ARG A 328 -23.31 9.26 -18.79
N HIS A 329 -22.38 9.67 -17.90
CA HIS A 329 -22.14 11.06 -17.53
C HIS A 329 -20.68 11.50 -17.75
N PRO A 330 -20.25 11.73 -19.00
CA PRO A 330 -18.88 12.12 -19.31
C PRO A 330 -18.46 13.45 -18.64
N GLU A 331 -19.37 14.36 -18.41
CA GLU A 331 -19.16 15.62 -17.69
C GLU A 331 -18.77 15.40 -16.22
N ILE A 332 -19.37 14.40 -15.57
CA ILE A 332 -18.99 14.00 -14.18
C ILE A 332 -17.58 13.39 -14.19
N VAL A 333 -17.30 12.56 -15.19
CA VAL A 333 -15.98 11.93 -15.35
C VAL A 333 -14.89 13.00 -15.52
N GLU A 334 -15.12 14.08 -16.26
CA GLU A 334 -14.16 15.19 -16.42
C GLU A 334 -13.99 15.96 -15.12
N ARG A 335 -15.06 16.31 -14.45
CA ARG A 335 -15.07 17.04 -13.18
C ARG A 335 -14.31 16.24 -12.09
N MET A 336 -14.67 14.98 -11.89
CA MET A 336 -14.05 14.13 -10.88
C MET A 336 -12.57 13.83 -11.19
N GLY A 337 -12.23 13.61 -12.45
CA GLY A 337 -10.85 13.39 -12.87
C GLY A 337 -9.96 14.62 -12.63
N ALA A 338 -10.46 15.82 -12.92
CA ALA A 338 -9.74 17.06 -12.60
C ALA A 338 -9.56 17.24 -11.08
N ALA A 339 -10.60 16.94 -10.29
CA ALA A 339 -10.54 16.97 -8.83
C ALA A 339 -9.52 15.95 -8.28
N SER A 340 -9.49 14.72 -8.81
CA SER A 340 -8.51 13.67 -8.45
C SER A 340 -7.08 14.16 -8.63
N ARG A 341 -6.76 14.70 -9.81
CA ARG A 341 -5.41 15.25 -10.08
C ARG A 341 -5.06 16.39 -9.14
N LYS A 342 -5.96 17.35 -8.99
CA LYS A 342 -5.77 18.50 -8.11
C LYS A 342 -5.45 18.06 -6.67
N ARG A 343 -6.29 17.17 -6.12
CA ARG A 343 -6.12 16.67 -4.75
C ARG A 343 -4.78 16.00 -4.52
N VAL A 344 -4.33 15.15 -5.47
CA VAL A 344 -3.05 14.45 -5.33
C VAL A 344 -1.88 15.42 -5.40
N VAL A 345 -1.90 16.37 -6.32
CA VAL A 345 -0.83 17.40 -6.45
C VAL A 345 -0.76 18.28 -5.20
N GLU A 346 -1.89 18.65 -4.63
CA GLU A 346 -1.96 19.54 -3.47
C GLU A 346 -1.66 18.85 -2.14
N HIS A 347 -1.84 17.51 -2.03
CA HIS A 347 -1.80 16.85 -0.72
C HIS A 347 -0.99 15.57 -0.62
N PHE A 348 -0.68 14.89 -1.74
CA PHE A 348 -0.17 13.52 -1.74
C PHE A 348 1.06 13.30 -2.62
N THR A 349 1.89 14.35 -2.81
CA THR A 349 3.21 14.19 -3.42
C THR A 349 4.19 13.56 -2.43
N TRP A 350 5.34 13.07 -2.91
CA TRP A 350 6.41 12.60 -2.03
C TRP A 350 6.96 13.71 -1.13
N ASP A 351 6.90 14.99 -1.54
CA ASP A 351 7.26 16.12 -0.67
C ASP A 351 6.31 16.25 0.53
N HIS A 352 5.01 16.10 0.31
CA HIS A 352 4.02 16.06 1.39
C HIS A 352 4.24 14.89 2.35
N TYR A 353 4.53 13.68 1.80
CA TYR A 353 4.87 12.52 2.62
C TYR A 353 6.08 12.81 3.51
N ARG A 354 7.19 13.32 2.91
CA ARG A 354 8.42 13.63 3.65
C ARG A 354 8.18 14.66 4.75
N ALA A 355 7.47 15.73 4.46
CA ALA A 355 7.15 16.76 5.46
C ALA A 355 6.34 16.20 6.64
N ARG A 356 5.31 15.38 6.36
CA ARG A 356 4.52 14.71 7.42
C ARG A 356 5.34 13.71 8.22
N LEU A 357 6.22 12.96 7.58
CA LEU A 357 7.11 12.01 8.26
C LEU A 357 8.05 12.71 9.26
N LEU A 358 8.58 13.89 8.90
CA LEU A 358 9.37 14.69 9.83
C LEU A 358 8.54 15.12 11.05
N GLY A 359 7.29 15.53 10.85
CA GLY A 359 6.36 15.79 11.95
C GLY A 359 6.08 14.56 12.83
N ALA A 360 6.02 13.35 12.23
CA ALA A 360 5.89 12.11 12.99
C ALA A 360 7.13 11.83 13.87
N TYR A 361 8.33 12.12 13.37
CA TYR A 361 9.55 12.01 14.18
C TYR A 361 9.55 12.97 15.37
N GLU A 362 9.17 14.25 15.16
CA GLU A 362 9.05 15.22 16.22
C GLU A 362 8.04 14.79 17.29
N THR A 363 6.88 14.29 16.86
CA THR A 363 5.85 13.76 17.75
C THR A 363 6.38 12.59 18.59
N ALA A 364 7.02 11.61 17.96
CA ALA A 364 7.56 10.45 18.68
C ALA A 364 8.67 10.84 19.67
N MET A 365 9.51 11.82 19.32
CA MET A 365 10.55 12.33 20.23
C MET A 365 9.97 13.09 21.43
N GLN A 366 8.83 13.76 21.27
CA GLN A 366 8.13 14.43 22.37
C GLN A 366 7.48 13.45 23.33
N MET A 367 6.90 12.36 22.81
CA MET A 367 6.24 11.31 23.62
C MET A 367 7.22 10.52 24.49
N ALA A 368 8.48 10.40 24.09
CA ALA A 368 9.49 9.62 24.79
C ALA A 368 10.22 10.44 25.91
N ARG A 369 9.93 11.74 26.03
CA ARG A 369 10.43 12.63 27.10
C ARG A 369 9.53 12.53 28.32
#